data_abbbe6821d2dfaed024a376857369294
#
_entry.id   abbbe6821d2dfaed024a376857369294
#
_cell.length_a   1.000
_cell.length_b   1.000
_cell.length_c   1.000
_cell.angle_alpha   90.00
_cell.angle_beta   90.00
_cell.angle_gamma   90.00
#
_symmetry.space_group_name_H-M   'P 1'
#
loop_
_entity.id
_entity.type
_entity.pdbx_description
1 polymer ?
#
loop_
_entity_poly.entity_id
_entity_poly.type
_entity_poly.pdbx_seq_one_letter_code
_entity_poly.pdbx_strand_id
1 'polypeptide(L)'
;MNVPVDSHSPDGQAAPPRPAGTIRVGSVAGVEVLVRSSWLILAVLIALVMAPMVDSVRPGLGALKYLAGLAFAVLLYLSVLLHEISHALMAKRFGLGVTSIQLDFLGGVTQIANPARTAFQEFAIAVVGPVTSLAVGLISLVTASLAPPGLLLLALQGLAGANLIVGMLNLVPGLPLDGGRVLKSIVWALSRNQILGTTVAAWVGRVAGICALLAPAVAFGLGVHLRILDIFMSAVVGMFMWTGASATLRSIRARGRLPGLVARELARRSIAVAPGVSVAQAITQARDQEAGAIVVRNSDGT
;
A
#
# COMPACT_ATOMS: atom_id res chain seq x y z
N MET A 1 5.41 10.45 -37.84
CA MET A 1 5.31 9.55 -36.67
C MET A 1 4.11 9.99 -35.86
N ASN A 2 3.00 9.27 -35.97
CA ASN A 2 1.74 9.59 -35.27
C ASN A 2 1.80 9.07 -33.85
N VAL A 3 1.74 9.99 -32.88
CA VAL A 3 1.49 9.66 -31.46
C VAL A 3 -0.03 9.51 -31.29
N PRO A 4 -0.55 8.43 -30.77
CA PRO A 4 -1.98 8.30 -30.50
C PRO A 4 -2.39 9.24 -29.37
N VAL A 5 -3.39 10.08 -29.65
CA VAL A 5 -4.04 10.94 -28.66
C VAL A 5 -5.01 10.05 -27.87
N ASP A 6 -4.65 9.73 -26.62
CA ASP A 6 -5.52 9.04 -25.70
C ASP A 6 -6.63 9.94 -25.15
N SER A 7 -7.80 9.37 -25.09
CA SER A 7 -9.11 9.89 -24.73
C SER A 7 -9.14 10.81 -23.49
N HIS A 8 -9.68 12.00 -23.68
CA HIS A 8 -9.94 13.03 -22.67
C HIS A 8 -10.90 12.53 -21.58
N SER A 9 -10.45 12.61 -20.33
CA SER A 9 -11.35 12.66 -19.17
C SER A 9 -11.97 14.06 -19.04
N PRO A 10 -13.21 14.23 -18.53
CA PRO A 10 -13.95 15.50 -18.57
C PRO A 10 -13.32 16.69 -17.81
N ASP A 11 -12.26 16.47 -17.01
CA ASP A 11 -11.65 17.51 -16.17
C ASP A 11 -10.23 17.94 -16.60
N GLY A 12 -9.78 17.61 -17.81
CA GLY A 12 -8.54 18.17 -18.37
C GLY A 12 -7.23 17.98 -17.59
N GLN A 13 -7.25 17.24 -16.48
CA GLN A 13 -6.04 16.89 -15.73
C GLN A 13 -5.45 15.59 -16.29
N ALA A 14 -4.27 15.69 -16.89
CA ALA A 14 -3.51 14.51 -17.30
C ALA A 14 -3.37 13.55 -16.09
N ALA A 15 -3.75 12.28 -16.29
CA ALA A 15 -3.60 11.27 -15.27
C ALA A 15 -2.13 11.25 -14.79
N PRO A 16 -1.86 11.18 -13.47
CA PRO A 16 -0.50 11.19 -12.97
C PRO A 16 0.29 10.04 -13.60
N PRO A 17 1.59 10.25 -13.93
CA PRO A 17 2.40 9.24 -14.57
C PRO A 17 2.41 7.96 -13.72
N ARG A 18 2.21 6.81 -14.39
CA ARG A 18 2.20 5.51 -13.74
C ARG A 18 3.55 5.23 -13.07
N PRO A 19 3.55 4.66 -11.85
CA PRO A 19 4.80 4.26 -11.22
C PRO A 19 5.59 3.28 -12.10
N ALA A 20 6.90 3.46 -12.18
CA ALA A 20 7.75 2.58 -12.97
C ALA A 20 7.64 1.11 -12.50
N GLY A 21 7.62 0.17 -13.45
CA GLY A 21 7.53 -1.27 -13.16
C GLY A 21 6.14 -1.78 -12.78
N THR A 22 5.06 -1.00 -13.04
CA THR A 22 3.68 -1.45 -12.85
C THR A 22 3.03 -1.85 -14.17
N ILE A 23 2.26 -2.95 -14.13
CA ILE A 23 1.45 -3.45 -15.25
C ILE A 23 -0.02 -3.23 -14.89
N ARG A 24 -0.81 -2.66 -15.81
CA ARG A 24 -2.27 -2.58 -15.64
C ARG A 24 -2.89 -3.93 -15.97
N VAL A 25 -3.55 -4.54 -14.99
CA VAL A 25 -4.25 -5.83 -15.17
C VAL A 25 -5.72 -5.62 -15.55
N GLY A 26 -6.31 -4.49 -15.14
CA GLY A 26 -7.71 -4.20 -15.44
C GLY A 26 -8.23 -2.99 -14.69
N SER A 27 -9.55 -2.90 -14.57
CA SER A 27 -10.22 -1.91 -13.72
C SER A 27 -11.42 -2.52 -13.02
N VAL A 28 -11.64 -2.16 -11.75
CA VAL A 28 -12.79 -2.59 -10.95
C VAL A 28 -13.53 -1.35 -10.46
N ALA A 29 -14.82 -1.28 -10.78
CA ALA A 29 -15.66 -0.11 -10.45
C ALA A 29 -15.06 1.23 -10.90
N GLY A 30 -14.35 1.27 -12.06
CA GLY A 30 -13.70 2.47 -12.58
C GLY A 30 -12.40 2.86 -11.88
N VAL A 31 -11.82 1.97 -11.06
CA VAL A 31 -10.51 2.13 -10.41
C VAL A 31 -9.50 1.23 -11.12
N GLU A 32 -8.37 1.79 -11.56
CA GLU A 32 -7.31 1.00 -12.20
C GLU A 32 -6.65 0.05 -11.20
N VAL A 33 -6.47 -1.21 -11.61
CA VAL A 33 -5.73 -2.23 -10.87
C VAL A 33 -4.35 -2.37 -11.50
N LEU A 34 -3.34 -2.02 -10.73
CA LEU A 34 -1.93 -2.05 -11.10
C LEU A 34 -1.22 -3.14 -10.32
N VAL A 35 -0.43 -3.96 -11.00
CA VAL A 35 0.39 -5.00 -10.38
C VAL A 35 1.85 -4.68 -10.65
N ARG A 36 2.66 -4.61 -9.60
CA ARG A 36 4.10 -4.38 -9.72
C ARG A 36 4.82 -5.68 -10.05
N SER A 37 5.86 -5.62 -10.86
CA SER A 37 6.66 -6.79 -11.26
C SER A 37 7.26 -7.57 -10.06
N SER A 38 7.46 -6.92 -8.92
CA SER A 38 7.89 -7.56 -7.66
C SER A 38 6.93 -8.66 -7.17
N TRP A 39 5.67 -8.65 -7.59
CA TRP A 39 4.70 -9.71 -7.34
C TRP A 39 5.17 -11.07 -7.83
N LEU A 40 5.83 -11.13 -8.99
CA LEU A 40 6.33 -12.38 -9.55
C LEU A 40 7.32 -13.09 -8.62
N ILE A 41 8.15 -12.32 -7.91
CA ILE A 41 9.12 -12.87 -6.95
C ILE A 41 8.38 -13.62 -5.83
N LEU A 42 7.33 -13.00 -5.27
CA LEU A 42 6.55 -13.64 -4.21
C LEU A 42 5.74 -14.83 -4.75
N ALA A 43 5.19 -14.75 -5.96
CA ALA A 43 4.47 -15.85 -6.58
C ALA A 43 5.37 -17.09 -6.77
N VAL A 44 6.61 -16.89 -7.23
CA VAL A 44 7.61 -17.96 -7.35
C VAL A 44 7.98 -18.50 -5.96
N LEU A 45 8.20 -17.63 -4.98
CA LEU A 45 8.52 -18.06 -3.62
C LEU A 45 7.40 -18.92 -3.01
N ILE A 46 6.14 -18.48 -3.17
CA ILE A 46 4.96 -19.26 -2.72
C ILE A 46 4.90 -20.61 -3.44
N ALA A 47 5.15 -20.64 -4.76
CA ALA A 47 5.14 -21.88 -5.53
C ALA A 47 6.22 -22.86 -5.02
N LEU A 48 7.42 -22.37 -4.70
CA LEU A 48 8.50 -23.18 -4.13
C LEU A 48 8.18 -23.73 -2.73
N VAL A 49 7.59 -22.88 -1.86
CA VAL A 49 7.19 -23.28 -0.49
C VAL A 49 6.01 -24.25 -0.52
N MET A 50 5.08 -24.10 -1.46
CA MET A 50 3.93 -24.99 -1.62
C MET A 50 4.29 -26.34 -2.26
N ALA A 51 5.33 -26.40 -3.09
CA ALA A 51 5.69 -27.61 -3.83
C ALA A 51 5.84 -28.87 -2.98
N PRO A 52 6.50 -28.88 -1.80
CA PRO A 52 6.57 -30.05 -0.92
C PRO A 52 5.20 -30.46 -0.37
N MET A 53 4.32 -29.47 -0.06
CA MET A 53 2.97 -29.76 0.44
C MET A 53 2.10 -30.38 -0.65
N VAL A 54 2.21 -29.88 -1.90
CA VAL A 54 1.54 -30.46 -3.06
C VAL A 54 2.01 -31.89 -3.30
N ASP A 55 3.32 -32.16 -3.19
CA ASP A 55 3.91 -33.47 -3.40
C ASP A 55 3.49 -34.49 -2.32
N SER A 56 3.30 -34.03 -1.06
CA SER A 56 2.80 -34.87 0.02
C SER A 56 1.33 -35.29 -0.14
N VAL A 57 0.50 -34.43 -0.78
CA VAL A 57 -0.92 -34.69 -1.03
C VAL A 57 -1.12 -35.49 -2.32
N ARG A 58 -0.31 -35.24 -3.34
CA ARG A 58 -0.38 -35.91 -4.64
C ARG A 58 1.03 -36.18 -5.18
N PRO A 59 1.65 -37.29 -4.79
CA PRO A 59 2.96 -37.69 -5.28
C PRO A 59 2.94 -37.92 -6.80
N GLY A 60 4.09 -37.68 -7.43
CA GLY A 60 4.29 -38.02 -8.86
C GLY A 60 3.87 -36.92 -9.85
N LEU A 61 3.52 -35.71 -9.38
CA LEU A 61 3.21 -34.58 -10.27
C LEU A 61 4.45 -34.00 -10.98
N GLY A 62 5.67 -34.37 -10.57
CA GLY A 62 6.90 -33.81 -11.14
C GLY A 62 6.92 -32.29 -11.09
N ALA A 63 7.14 -31.64 -12.24
CA ALA A 63 7.16 -30.17 -12.35
C ALA A 63 5.78 -29.51 -12.17
N LEU A 64 4.68 -30.24 -12.35
CA LEU A 64 3.32 -29.69 -12.20
C LEU A 64 3.01 -29.24 -10.77
N LYS A 65 3.73 -29.72 -9.75
CA LYS A 65 3.60 -29.24 -8.36
C LYS A 65 3.90 -27.73 -8.24
N TYR A 66 4.84 -27.21 -9.01
CA TYR A 66 5.13 -25.78 -9.02
C TYR A 66 4.01 -24.96 -9.68
N LEU A 67 3.36 -25.52 -10.70
CA LEU A 67 2.20 -24.91 -11.32
C LEU A 67 1.01 -24.85 -10.36
N ALA A 68 0.79 -25.92 -9.58
CA ALA A 68 -0.22 -25.93 -8.51
C ALA A 68 0.08 -24.87 -7.43
N GLY A 69 1.36 -24.74 -7.02
CA GLY A 69 1.79 -23.68 -6.10
C GLY A 69 1.62 -22.28 -6.67
N LEU A 70 1.88 -22.08 -7.97
CA LEU A 70 1.63 -20.81 -8.65
C LEU A 70 0.12 -20.49 -8.72
N ALA A 71 -0.73 -21.46 -9.01
CA ALA A 71 -2.18 -21.30 -8.96
C ALA A 71 -2.66 -20.88 -7.57
N PHE A 72 -2.09 -21.46 -6.51
CA PHE A 72 -2.36 -21.03 -5.13
C PHE A 72 -1.90 -19.59 -4.88
N ALA A 73 -0.73 -19.19 -5.37
CA ALA A 73 -0.27 -17.80 -5.27
C ALA A 73 -1.24 -16.83 -5.95
N VAL A 74 -1.76 -17.17 -7.13
CA VAL A 74 -2.78 -16.35 -7.81
C VAL A 74 -4.05 -16.25 -6.97
N LEU A 75 -4.56 -17.34 -6.40
CA LEU A 75 -5.73 -17.32 -5.50
C LEU A 75 -5.51 -16.43 -4.27
N LEU A 76 -4.34 -16.51 -3.67
CA LEU A 76 -3.98 -15.66 -2.55
C LEU A 76 -3.97 -14.18 -2.94
N TYR A 77 -3.39 -13.84 -4.10
CA TYR A 77 -3.39 -12.46 -4.59
C TYR A 77 -4.77 -11.95 -4.96
N LEU A 78 -5.65 -12.81 -5.47
CA LEU A 78 -7.05 -12.46 -5.68
C LEU A 78 -7.76 -12.13 -4.37
N SER A 79 -7.44 -12.83 -3.28
CA SER A 79 -7.99 -12.49 -1.97
C SER A 79 -7.45 -11.17 -1.41
N VAL A 80 -6.16 -10.88 -1.62
CA VAL A 80 -5.58 -9.57 -1.29
C VAL A 80 -6.19 -8.46 -2.14
N LEU A 81 -6.40 -8.71 -3.44
CA LEU A 81 -7.10 -7.76 -4.30
C LEU A 81 -8.52 -7.49 -3.81
N LEU A 82 -9.26 -8.51 -3.36
CA LEU A 82 -10.60 -8.35 -2.82
C LEU A 82 -10.61 -7.51 -1.53
N HIS A 83 -9.60 -7.68 -0.68
CA HIS A 83 -9.35 -6.83 0.49
C HIS A 83 -9.19 -5.35 0.06
N GLU A 84 -8.32 -5.05 -0.91
CA GLU A 84 -8.10 -3.69 -1.41
C GLU A 84 -9.33 -3.10 -2.13
N ILE A 85 -10.04 -3.92 -2.91
CA ILE A 85 -11.30 -3.52 -3.55
C ILE A 85 -12.31 -3.09 -2.49
N SER A 86 -12.39 -3.78 -1.36
CA SER A 86 -13.32 -3.42 -0.28
C SER A 86 -13.03 -2.03 0.29
N HIS A 87 -11.77 -1.65 0.49
CA HIS A 87 -11.37 -0.29 0.86
C HIS A 87 -11.75 0.73 -0.21
N ALA A 88 -11.47 0.42 -1.48
CA ALA A 88 -11.77 1.29 -2.60
C ALA A 88 -13.28 1.54 -2.75
N LEU A 89 -14.10 0.50 -2.65
CA LEU A 89 -15.57 0.61 -2.74
C LEU A 89 -16.14 1.41 -1.58
N MET A 90 -15.64 1.19 -0.35
CA MET A 90 -16.07 1.96 0.81
C MET A 90 -15.68 3.43 0.70
N ALA A 91 -14.47 3.74 0.22
CA ALA A 91 -14.04 5.12 -0.04
C ALA A 91 -14.95 5.80 -1.09
N LYS A 92 -15.25 5.10 -2.20
CA LYS A 92 -16.17 5.60 -3.25
C LYS A 92 -17.58 5.82 -2.73
N ARG A 93 -18.09 4.95 -1.85
CA ARG A 93 -19.40 5.13 -1.20
C ARG A 93 -19.49 6.42 -0.39
N PHE A 94 -18.37 6.89 0.16
CA PHE A 94 -18.27 8.19 0.83
C PHE A 94 -17.94 9.36 -0.11
N GLY A 95 -17.94 9.16 -1.41
CA GLY A 95 -17.63 10.20 -2.40
C GLY A 95 -16.15 10.60 -2.43
N LEU A 96 -15.25 9.73 -1.92
CA LEU A 96 -13.82 9.96 -2.03
C LEU A 96 -13.31 9.44 -3.38
N GLY A 97 -12.50 10.22 -4.06
CA GLY A 97 -11.83 9.80 -5.29
C GLY A 97 -10.83 8.67 -4.99
N VAL A 98 -10.89 7.58 -5.75
CA VAL A 98 -9.91 6.49 -5.70
C VAL A 98 -9.19 6.46 -7.04
N THR A 99 -7.86 6.62 -7.04
CA THR A 99 -7.06 6.72 -8.25
C THR A 99 -6.62 5.35 -8.77
N SER A 100 -6.09 4.50 -7.89
CA SER A 100 -5.65 3.16 -8.28
C SER A 100 -5.60 2.21 -7.09
N ILE A 101 -5.66 0.92 -7.38
CA ILE A 101 -5.30 -0.17 -6.47
C ILE A 101 -3.97 -0.73 -6.98
N GLN A 102 -2.94 -0.72 -6.14
CA GLN A 102 -1.63 -1.26 -6.48
C GLN A 102 -1.36 -2.52 -5.65
N LEU A 103 -1.03 -3.61 -6.33
CA LEU A 103 -0.56 -4.84 -5.70
C LEU A 103 0.96 -4.92 -5.80
N ASP A 104 1.61 -5.06 -4.66
CA ASP A 104 3.06 -5.11 -4.51
C ASP A 104 3.50 -6.40 -3.80
N PHE A 105 4.79 -6.60 -3.62
CA PHE A 105 5.40 -7.73 -2.91
C PHE A 105 4.85 -7.92 -1.48
N LEU A 106 4.64 -6.84 -0.74
CA LEU A 106 4.19 -6.89 0.67
C LEU A 106 2.67 -6.78 0.85
N GLY A 107 1.88 -6.80 -0.22
CA GLY A 107 0.43 -6.67 -0.15
C GLY A 107 -0.15 -5.70 -1.17
N GLY A 108 -1.29 -5.11 -0.86
CA GLY A 108 -1.95 -4.11 -1.68
C GLY A 108 -1.95 -2.73 -1.05
N VAL A 109 -2.11 -1.71 -1.87
CA VAL A 109 -2.30 -0.33 -1.44
C VAL A 109 -3.37 0.34 -2.30
N THR A 110 -4.45 0.76 -1.69
CA THR A 110 -5.50 1.56 -2.33
C THR A 110 -5.15 3.04 -2.24
N GLN A 111 -4.91 3.67 -3.38
CA GLN A 111 -4.61 5.11 -3.44
C GLN A 111 -5.90 5.92 -3.47
N ILE A 112 -6.18 6.62 -2.37
CA ILE A 112 -7.31 7.51 -2.21
C ILE A 112 -6.82 8.95 -2.44
N ALA A 113 -7.43 9.67 -3.39
CA ALA A 113 -7.00 11.01 -3.80
C ALA A 113 -7.14 12.05 -2.67
N ASN A 114 -8.21 11.93 -1.89
CA ASN A 114 -8.51 12.85 -0.80
C ASN A 114 -8.61 12.10 0.52
N PRO A 115 -8.04 12.62 1.62
CA PRO A 115 -8.17 11.99 2.94
C PRO A 115 -9.64 11.97 3.39
N ALA A 116 -9.97 11.01 4.25
CA ALA A 116 -11.28 10.95 4.90
C ALA A 116 -11.58 12.28 5.61
N ARG A 117 -12.83 12.75 5.50
CA ARG A 117 -13.28 14.04 6.07
C ARG A 117 -13.73 13.90 7.51
N THR A 118 -14.13 12.70 7.93
CA THR A 118 -14.60 12.40 9.27
C THR A 118 -13.93 11.15 9.83
N ALA A 119 -13.90 11.05 11.16
CA ALA A 119 -13.37 9.87 11.84
C ALA A 119 -14.17 8.60 11.48
N PHE A 120 -15.49 8.71 11.31
CA PHE A 120 -16.34 7.59 10.91
C PHE A 120 -16.00 7.07 9.50
N GLN A 121 -15.76 7.97 8.54
CA GLN A 121 -15.30 7.57 7.19
C GLN A 121 -13.98 6.81 7.25
N GLU A 122 -13.00 7.33 8.01
CA GLU A 122 -11.70 6.67 8.19
C GLU A 122 -11.87 5.28 8.82
N PHE A 123 -12.71 5.16 9.86
CA PHE A 123 -13.03 3.90 10.52
C PHE A 123 -13.62 2.88 9.54
N ALA A 124 -14.69 3.26 8.84
CA ALA A 124 -15.41 2.36 7.93
C ALA A 124 -14.53 1.90 6.77
N ILE A 125 -13.73 2.81 6.21
CA ILE A 125 -12.77 2.45 5.17
C ILE A 125 -11.71 1.48 5.72
N ALA A 126 -11.18 1.74 6.91
CA ALA A 126 -10.10 0.93 7.46
C ALA A 126 -10.55 -0.48 7.86
N VAL A 127 -11.76 -0.63 8.41
CA VAL A 127 -12.21 -1.92 8.95
C VAL A 127 -12.67 -2.91 7.87
N VAL A 128 -13.14 -2.41 6.72
CA VAL A 128 -13.78 -3.27 5.71
C VAL A 128 -12.80 -4.26 5.07
N GLY A 129 -11.52 -3.89 4.88
CA GLY A 129 -10.50 -4.79 4.36
C GLY A 129 -10.26 -6.01 5.25
N PRO A 130 -9.87 -5.81 6.51
CA PRO A 130 -9.73 -6.90 7.47
C PRO A 130 -10.98 -7.78 7.59
N VAL A 131 -12.18 -7.18 7.63
CA VAL A 131 -13.45 -7.94 7.67
C VAL A 131 -13.61 -8.80 6.41
N THR A 132 -13.27 -8.27 5.24
CA THR A 132 -13.28 -9.03 3.97
C THR A 132 -12.31 -10.20 4.02
N SER A 133 -11.07 -10.00 4.48
CA SER A 133 -10.10 -11.10 4.64
C SER A 133 -10.59 -12.15 5.63
N LEU A 134 -11.11 -11.76 6.79
CA LEU A 134 -11.67 -12.71 7.76
C LEU A 134 -12.85 -13.49 7.18
N ALA A 135 -13.73 -12.83 6.40
CA ALA A 135 -14.85 -13.49 5.73
C ALA A 135 -14.36 -14.51 4.69
N VAL A 136 -13.39 -14.14 3.84
CA VAL A 136 -12.77 -15.07 2.87
C VAL A 136 -12.14 -16.25 3.60
N GLY A 137 -11.38 -15.99 4.67
CA GLY A 137 -10.75 -17.02 5.48
C GLY A 137 -11.78 -17.99 6.08
N LEU A 138 -12.86 -17.48 6.67
CA LEU A 138 -13.92 -18.29 7.27
C LEU A 138 -14.68 -19.11 6.23
N ILE A 139 -15.07 -18.49 5.10
CA ILE A 139 -15.73 -19.18 3.98
C ILE A 139 -14.84 -20.31 3.45
N SER A 140 -13.53 -20.05 3.26
CA SER A 140 -12.57 -21.04 2.83
C SER A 140 -12.45 -22.19 3.83
N LEU A 141 -12.46 -21.89 5.14
CA LEU A 141 -12.40 -22.90 6.21
C LEU A 141 -13.65 -23.80 6.22
N VAL A 142 -14.85 -23.20 6.11
CA VAL A 142 -16.11 -23.93 6.03
C VAL A 142 -16.15 -24.79 4.77
N THR A 143 -15.74 -24.26 3.63
CA THR A 143 -15.69 -25.02 2.37
C THR A 143 -14.67 -26.16 2.46
N ALA A 144 -13.53 -25.94 3.13
CA ALA A 144 -12.52 -26.97 3.36
C ALA A 144 -13.07 -28.15 4.18
N SER A 145 -13.97 -27.92 5.14
CA SER A 145 -14.58 -29.00 5.93
C SER A 145 -15.48 -29.94 5.13
N LEU A 146 -15.94 -29.48 3.96
CA LEU A 146 -16.79 -30.24 3.03
C LEU A 146 -16.01 -30.80 1.83
N ALA A 147 -14.75 -30.40 1.66
CA ALA A 147 -13.94 -30.80 0.51
C ALA A 147 -13.32 -32.20 0.71
N PRO A 148 -13.30 -33.05 -0.33
CA PRO A 148 -12.60 -34.32 -0.27
C PRO A 148 -11.08 -34.09 -0.15
N PRO A 149 -10.33 -35.08 0.43
CA PRO A 149 -8.88 -35.03 0.47
C PRO A 149 -8.26 -34.82 -0.91
N GLY A 150 -7.31 -33.88 -1.02
CA GLY A 150 -6.66 -33.58 -2.29
C GLY A 150 -6.16 -32.13 -2.38
N LEU A 151 -5.75 -31.71 -3.59
CA LEU A 151 -5.19 -30.38 -3.82
C LEU A 151 -6.18 -29.24 -3.55
N LEU A 152 -7.49 -29.49 -3.76
CA LEU A 152 -8.52 -28.50 -3.44
C LEU A 152 -8.58 -28.24 -1.93
N LEU A 153 -8.59 -29.31 -1.12
CA LEU A 153 -8.56 -29.18 0.33
C LEU A 153 -7.31 -28.43 0.81
N LEU A 154 -6.13 -28.79 0.27
CA LEU A 154 -4.87 -28.09 0.57
C LEU A 154 -4.96 -26.59 0.23
N ALA A 155 -5.49 -26.25 -0.95
CA ALA A 155 -5.65 -24.87 -1.38
C ALA A 155 -6.62 -24.10 -0.48
N LEU A 156 -7.77 -24.68 -0.12
CA LEU A 156 -8.76 -24.06 0.76
C LEU A 156 -8.22 -23.85 2.17
N GLN A 157 -7.50 -24.82 2.74
CA GLN A 157 -6.86 -24.69 4.04
C GLN A 157 -5.77 -23.62 4.05
N GLY A 158 -4.93 -23.57 3.01
CA GLY A 158 -3.92 -22.54 2.84
C GLY A 158 -4.55 -21.14 2.70
N LEU A 159 -5.60 -21.03 1.89
CA LEU A 159 -6.32 -19.77 1.69
C LEU A 159 -7.02 -19.31 2.97
N ALA A 160 -7.63 -20.25 3.72
CA ALA A 160 -8.24 -19.97 5.01
C ALA A 160 -7.19 -19.44 6.00
N GLY A 161 -6.09 -20.18 6.19
CA GLY A 161 -5.03 -19.77 7.12
C GLY A 161 -4.42 -18.43 6.76
N ALA A 162 -4.07 -18.22 5.49
CA ALA A 162 -3.48 -16.96 5.02
C ALA A 162 -4.43 -15.76 5.24
N ASN A 163 -5.70 -15.87 4.88
CA ASN A 163 -6.65 -14.79 5.01
C ASN A 163 -7.03 -14.50 6.47
N LEU A 164 -7.12 -15.51 7.34
CA LEU A 164 -7.34 -15.32 8.77
C LEU A 164 -6.14 -14.60 9.40
N ILE A 165 -4.90 -15.00 9.06
CA ILE A 165 -3.68 -14.34 9.53
C ILE A 165 -3.64 -12.88 9.03
N VAL A 166 -3.84 -12.64 7.74
CA VAL A 166 -3.84 -11.29 7.15
C VAL A 166 -4.91 -10.41 7.78
N GLY A 167 -6.13 -10.93 7.95
CA GLY A 167 -7.24 -10.19 8.57
C GLY A 167 -6.94 -9.84 10.03
N MET A 168 -6.43 -10.78 10.82
CA MET A 168 -6.07 -10.55 12.23
C MET A 168 -4.89 -9.60 12.37
N LEU A 169 -3.82 -9.78 11.57
CA LEU A 169 -2.67 -8.88 11.60
C LEU A 169 -3.08 -7.46 11.20
N ASN A 170 -3.93 -7.31 10.20
CA ASN A 170 -4.43 -5.99 9.81
C ASN A 170 -5.34 -5.34 10.85
N LEU A 171 -5.85 -6.06 11.84
CA LEU A 171 -6.57 -5.50 12.99
C LEU A 171 -5.66 -5.10 14.15
N VAL A 172 -4.37 -5.42 14.11
CA VAL A 172 -3.40 -4.98 15.13
C VAL A 172 -3.39 -3.44 15.20
N PRO A 173 -3.62 -2.84 16.39
CA PRO A 173 -3.71 -1.39 16.53
C PRO A 173 -2.33 -0.74 16.37
N GLY A 174 -1.95 -0.37 15.16
CA GLY A 174 -0.67 0.29 14.89
C GLY A 174 -0.46 0.54 13.39
N LEU A 175 -0.12 1.79 13.03
CA LEU A 175 0.27 2.07 11.65
C LEU A 175 1.59 1.33 11.30
N PRO A 176 1.74 0.82 10.07
CA PRO A 176 0.95 1.14 8.87
C PRO A 176 -0.26 0.24 8.59
N LEU A 177 -0.61 -0.67 9.50
CA LEU A 177 -1.73 -1.61 9.33
C LEU A 177 -3.11 -0.91 9.41
N ASP A 178 -4.17 -1.56 8.90
CA ASP A 178 -5.54 -1.01 8.95
C ASP A 178 -6.05 -0.81 10.38
N GLY A 179 -5.69 -1.70 11.31
CA GLY A 179 -5.96 -1.53 12.74
C GLY A 179 -5.35 -0.26 13.32
N GLY A 180 -4.23 0.20 12.77
CA GLY A 180 -3.67 1.52 13.08
C GLY A 180 -4.54 2.66 12.58
N ARG A 181 -5.17 2.53 11.41
CA ARG A 181 -6.15 3.49 10.89
C ARG A 181 -7.45 3.46 11.70
N VAL A 182 -7.86 2.29 12.16
CA VAL A 182 -8.98 2.14 13.11
C VAL A 182 -8.65 2.87 14.42
N LEU A 183 -7.48 2.63 15.02
CA LEU A 183 -7.04 3.34 16.23
C LEU A 183 -6.97 4.85 16.00
N LYS A 184 -6.38 5.30 14.89
CA LYS A 184 -6.36 6.70 14.47
C LYS A 184 -7.76 7.30 14.47
N SER A 185 -8.75 6.61 13.89
CA SER A 185 -10.11 7.09 13.77
C SER A 185 -10.81 7.22 15.14
N ILE A 186 -10.58 6.27 16.04
CA ILE A 186 -11.11 6.29 17.40
C ILE A 186 -10.54 7.48 18.18
N VAL A 187 -9.21 7.63 18.18
CA VAL A 187 -8.56 8.76 18.87
C VAL A 187 -8.99 10.09 18.24
N TRP A 188 -9.13 10.17 16.93
CA TRP A 188 -9.64 11.35 16.24
C TRP A 188 -11.08 11.69 16.66
N ALA A 189 -11.97 10.70 16.72
CA ALA A 189 -13.37 10.90 17.16
C ALA A 189 -13.44 11.47 18.59
N LEU A 190 -12.61 10.95 19.51
CA LEU A 190 -12.58 11.34 20.91
C LEU A 190 -11.92 12.71 21.12
N SER A 191 -10.79 12.96 20.46
CA SER A 191 -9.99 14.18 20.63
C SER A 191 -10.37 15.31 19.69
N ARG A 192 -11.19 15.04 18.68
CA ARG A 192 -11.49 15.95 17.55
C ARG A 192 -10.24 16.41 16.79
N ASN A 193 -9.12 15.73 16.95
CA ASN A 193 -7.83 16.07 16.35
C ASN A 193 -7.27 14.91 15.55
N GLN A 194 -7.32 15.03 14.21
CA GLN A 194 -6.83 14.01 13.28
C GLN A 194 -5.31 13.78 13.40
N ILE A 195 -4.54 14.85 13.66
CA ILE A 195 -3.08 14.78 13.79
C ILE A 195 -2.72 13.97 15.04
N LEU A 196 -3.42 14.23 16.17
CA LEU A 196 -3.24 13.47 17.39
C LEU A 196 -3.55 11.98 17.17
N GLY A 197 -4.69 11.66 16.51
CA GLY A 197 -5.05 10.29 16.17
C GLY A 197 -3.97 9.59 15.35
N THR A 198 -3.43 10.25 14.33
CA THR A 198 -2.38 9.70 13.49
C THR A 198 -1.07 9.51 14.27
N THR A 199 -0.73 10.46 15.14
CA THR A 199 0.48 10.40 15.99
C THR A 199 0.41 9.24 16.97
N VAL A 200 -0.70 9.07 17.67
CA VAL A 200 -0.91 7.95 18.62
C VAL A 200 -0.82 6.61 17.89
N ALA A 201 -1.54 6.45 16.77
CA ALA A 201 -1.52 5.21 16.00
C ALA A 201 -0.11 4.87 15.45
N ALA A 202 0.67 5.88 15.08
CA ALA A 202 2.04 5.68 14.64
C ALA A 202 2.99 5.28 15.80
N TRP A 203 2.83 5.87 16.98
CA TRP A 203 3.60 5.45 18.15
C TRP A 203 3.27 4.02 18.60
N VAL A 204 1.98 3.66 18.63
CA VAL A 204 1.56 2.27 18.91
C VAL A 204 2.13 1.33 17.87
N GLY A 205 2.15 1.71 16.59
CA GLY A 205 2.78 0.91 15.52
C GLY A 205 4.30 0.70 15.74
N ARG A 206 5.02 1.70 16.25
CA ARG A 206 6.43 1.55 16.63
C ARG A 206 6.62 0.57 17.78
N VAL A 207 5.79 0.70 18.83
CA VAL A 207 5.85 -0.21 19.98
C VAL A 207 5.55 -1.64 19.52
N ALA A 208 4.49 -1.84 18.72
CA ALA A 208 4.17 -3.16 18.15
C ALA A 208 5.32 -3.71 17.28
N GLY A 209 5.99 -2.85 16.49
CA GLY A 209 7.18 -3.22 15.72
C GLY A 209 8.34 -3.68 16.60
N ILE A 210 8.62 -2.98 17.72
CA ILE A 210 9.64 -3.39 18.70
C ILE A 210 9.22 -4.72 19.35
N CYS A 211 7.96 -4.88 19.77
CA CYS A 211 7.46 -6.13 20.35
C CYS A 211 7.63 -7.29 19.37
N ALA A 212 7.32 -7.08 18.08
CA ALA A 212 7.54 -8.09 17.06
C ALA A 212 9.02 -8.45 16.91
N LEU A 213 9.94 -7.48 16.93
CA LEU A 213 11.39 -7.73 16.85
C LEU A 213 11.92 -8.50 18.07
N LEU A 214 11.37 -8.25 19.25
CA LEU A 214 11.80 -8.90 20.50
C LEU A 214 11.09 -10.24 20.76
N ALA A 215 9.97 -10.50 20.08
CA ALA A 215 9.16 -11.72 20.29
C ALA A 215 9.97 -13.02 20.20
N PRO A 216 10.91 -13.22 19.23
CA PRO A 216 11.73 -14.42 19.19
C PRO A 216 12.64 -14.59 20.40
N ALA A 217 13.23 -13.50 20.90
CA ALA A 217 14.11 -13.56 22.07
C ALA A 217 13.33 -13.95 23.33
N VAL A 218 12.12 -13.39 23.50
CA VAL A 218 11.21 -13.74 24.61
C VAL A 218 10.78 -15.19 24.50
N ALA A 219 10.35 -15.64 23.30
CA ALA A 219 9.93 -17.02 23.08
C ALA A 219 11.05 -18.01 23.35
N PHE A 220 12.29 -17.71 22.94
CA PHE A 220 13.48 -18.51 23.25
C PHE A 220 13.73 -18.59 24.76
N GLY A 221 13.63 -17.46 25.49
CA GLY A 221 13.76 -17.41 26.96
C GLY A 221 12.68 -18.22 27.70
N LEU A 222 11.51 -18.42 27.07
CA LEU A 222 10.41 -19.27 27.56
C LEU A 222 10.55 -20.75 27.15
N GLY A 223 11.66 -21.14 26.51
CA GLY A 223 11.91 -22.51 26.09
C GLY A 223 11.21 -22.93 24.79
N VAL A 224 10.67 -21.97 24.04
CA VAL A 224 10.04 -22.26 22.73
C VAL A 224 11.13 -22.47 21.68
N HIS A 225 11.09 -23.63 21.01
CA HIS A 225 11.99 -23.90 19.89
C HIS A 225 11.54 -23.17 18.64
N LEU A 226 12.35 -22.17 18.23
CA LEU A 226 12.08 -21.35 17.05
C LEU A 226 12.87 -21.86 15.84
N ARG A 227 12.23 -21.85 14.67
CA ARG A 227 12.92 -22.05 13.39
C ARG A 227 13.51 -20.70 12.92
N ILE A 228 14.52 -20.77 12.10
CA ILE A 228 15.13 -19.60 11.47
C ILE A 228 14.06 -18.77 10.74
N LEU A 229 13.08 -19.43 10.11
CA LEU A 229 11.98 -18.78 9.42
C LEU A 229 11.09 -17.94 10.36
N ASP A 230 10.83 -18.41 11.57
CA ASP A 230 10.01 -17.70 12.56
C ASP A 230 10.71 -16.39 13.00
N ILE A 231 12.03 -16.47 13.23
CA ILE A 231 12.88 -15.31 13.56
C ILE A 231 12.91 -14.34 12.39
N PHE A 232 13.10 -14.83 11.17
CA PHE A 232 13.12 -14.01 9.96
C PHE A 232 11.79 -13.29 9.71
N MET A 233 10.67 -14.00 9.83
CA MET A 233 9.33 -13.41 9.66
C MET A 233 9.05 -12.36 10.73
N SER A 234 9.40 -12.63 11.98
CA SER A 234 9.28 -11.65 13.07
C SER A 234 10.09 -10.38 12.80
N ALA A 235 11.31 -10.53 12.29
CA ALA A 235 12.16 -9.39 11.91
C ALA A 235 11.56 -8.59 10.74
N VAL A 236 11.04 -9.26 9.72
CA VAL A 236 10.39 -8.61 8.56
C VAL A 236 9.17 -7.81 9.01
N VAL A 237 8.28 -8.41 9.80
CA VAL A 237 7.07 -7.74 10.32
C VAL A 237 7.43 -6.57 11.22
N GLY A 238 8.35 -6.76 12.16
CA GLY A 238 8.79 -5.71 13.07
C GLY A 238 9.43 -4.54 12.35
N MET A 239 10.31 -4.79 11.36
CA MET A 239 10.95 -3.77 10.55
C MET A 239 9.92 -3.03 9.66
N PHE A 240 8.97 -3.74 9.06
CA PHE A 240 7.89 -3.15 8.29
C PHE A 240 7.04 -2.19 9.14
N MET A 241 6.63 -2.62 10.33
CA MET A 241 5.87 -1.77 11.26
C MET A 241 6.67 -0.56 11.72
N TRP A 242 7.95 -0.75 12.10
CA TRP A 242 8.82 0.33 12.53
C TRP A 242 9.05 1.38 11.44
N THR A 243 9.36 0.94 10.22
CA THR A 243 9.66 1.84 9.10
C THR A 243 8.42 2.59 8.64
N GLY A 244 7.26 1.92 8.52
CA GLY A 244 5.98 2.52 8.13
C GLY A 244 5.48 3.55 9.15
N ALA A 245 5.49 3.20 10.43
CA ALA A 245 5.13 4.12 11.52
C ALA A 245 6.08 5.33 11.58
N SER A 246 7.39 5.10 11.38
CA SER A 246 8.39 6.17 11.36
C SER A 246 8.24 7.09 10.15
N ALA A 247 7.89 6.56 8.99
CA ALA A 247 7.58 7.36 7.80
C ALA A 247 6.37 8.26 8.04
N THR A 248 5.32 7.75 8.68
CA THR A 248 4.14 8.54 9.07
C THR A 248 4.50 9.68 10.02
N LEU A 249 5.28 9.42 11.07
CA LEU A 249 5.70 10.46 12.00
C LEU A 249 6.58 11.54 11.33
N ARG A 250 7.45 11.15 10.39
CA ARG A 250 8.23 12.12 9.60
C ARG A 250 7.33 12.99 8.73
N SER A 251 6.33 12.40 8.07
CA SER A 251 5.36 13.13 7.25
C SER A 251 4.56 14.17 8.06
N ILE A 252 4.10 13.81 9.27
CA ILE A 252 3.40 14.74 10.16
C ILE A 252 4.32 15.90 10.53
N ARG A 253 5.57 15.64 10.94
CA ARG A 253 6.53 16.69 11.29
C ARG A 253 6.85 17.61 10.11
N ALA A 254 7.00 17.06 8.92
CA ALA A 254 7.24 17.84 7.71
C ALA A 254 6.07 18.79 7.42
N ARG A 255 4.84 18.27 7.47
CA ARG A 255 3.64 19.10 7.27
C ARG A 255 3.46 20.18 8.33
N GLY A 256 3.81 19.90 9.58
CA GLY A 256 3.75 20.89 10.68
C GLY A 256 4.73 22.06 10.53
N ARG A 257 5.77 21.93 9.71
CA ARG A 257 6.74 23.01 9.42
C ARG A 257 6.32 23.91 8.27
N LEU A 258 5.40 23.46 7.42
CA LEU A 258 4.97 24.23 6.24
C LEU A 258 4.25 25.55 6.56
N PRO A 259 3.38 25.67 7.58
CA PRO A 259 2.67 26.92 7.86
C PRO A 259 3.57 28.11 8.22
N GLY A 260 4.81 27.86 8.65
CA GLY A 260 5.78 28.90 8.98
C GLY A 260 6.68 29.34 7.81
N LEU A 261 6.56 28.66 6.64
CA LEU A 261 7.37 28.98 5.48
C LEU A 261 6.65 29.99 4.58
N VAL A 262 7.26 31.13 4.39
CA VAL A 262 6.76 32.14 3.44
C VAL A 262 7.24 31.76 2.05
N ALA A 263 6.32 31.70 1.08
CA ALA A 263 6.66 31.33 -0.30
C ALA A 263 7.79 32.16 -0.88
N ARG A 264 7.90 33.43 -0.48
CA ARG A 264 8.97 34.35 -0.87
C ARG A 264 10.37 33.87 -0.44
N GLU A 265 10.49 33.19 0.71
CA GLU A 265 11.78 32.67 1.22
C GLU A 265 12.22 31.41 0.46
N LEU A 266 11.26 30.68 -0.12
CA LEU A 266 11.51 29.47 -0.92
C LEU A 266 11.57 29.78 -2.42
N ALA A 267 11.11 30.97 -2.85
CA ALA A 267 11.13 31.37 -4.24
C ALA A 267 12.58 31.54 -4.69
N ARG A 268 12.95 30.81 -5.72
CA ARG A 268 14.22 31.06 -6.40
C ARG A 268 14.18 32.44 -7.03
N ARG A 269 15.28 33.18 -6.91
CA ARG A 269 15.44 34.43 -7.62
C ARG A 269 15.18 34.19 -9.09
N SER A 270 14.19 34.84 -9.68
CA SER A 270 13.83 34.68 -11.10
C SER A 270 14.00 36.03 -11.83
N ILE A 271 14.41 35.95 -13.08
CA ILE A 271 14.35 37.10 -14.00
C ILE A 271 13.19 36.94 -14.95
N ALA A 272 12.59 38.09 -15.31
CA ALA A 272 11.58 38.14 -16.36
C ALA A 272 12.25 38.57 -17.67
N VAL A 273 12.02 37.82 -18.75
CA VAL A 273 12.51 38.14 -20.10
C VAL A 273 11.33 38.25 -21.06
N ALA A 274 11.46 39.11 -22.08
CA ALA A 274 10.46 39.24 -23.13
C ALA A 274 10.45 37.99 -24.05
N PRO A 275 9.32 37.65 -24.70
CA PRO A 275 9.22 36.48 -25.58
C PRO A 275 10.20 36.43 -26.75
N GLY A 276 10.72 37.59 -27.19
CA GLY A 276 11.69 37.67 -28.28
C GLY A 276 13.16 37.54 -27.89
N VAL A 277 13.46 37.36 -26.60
CA VAL A 277 14.85 37.20 -26.12
C VAL A 277 15.34 35.81 -26.44
N SER A 278 16.55 35.70 -27.03
CA SER A 278 17.15 34.36 -27.31
C SER A 278 17.48 33.63 -26.01
N VAL A 279 17.39 32.29 -26.05
CA VAL A 279 17.70 31.43 -24.88
C VAL A 279 19.11 31.72 -24.35
N ALA A 280 20.08 31.95 -25.22
CA ALA A 280 21.45 32.27 -24.84
C ALA A 280 21.54 33.58 -24.04
N GLN A 281 20.85 34.63 -24.51
CA GLN A 281 20.78 35.92 -23.80
C GLN A 281 20.06 35.80 -22.47
N ALA A 282 18.95 35.03 -22.43
CA ALA A 282 18.19 34.79 -21.20
C ALA A 282 19.04 34.05 -20.15
N ILE A 283 19.82 33.05 -20.57
CA ILE A 283 20.75 32.31 -19.69
C ILE A 283 21.85 33.24 -19.16
N THR A 284 22.44 34.07 -20.02
CA THR A 284 23.47 35.05 -19.61
C THR A 284 22.91 36.04 -18.58
N GLN A 285 21.74 36.63 -18.83
CA GLN A 285 21.09 37.52 -17.86
C GLN A 285 20.75 36.83 -16.53
N ALA A 286 20.30 35.54 -16.59
CA ALA A 286 20.03 34.78 -15.39
C ALA A 286 21.29 34.56 -14.57
N ARG A 287 22.42 34.28 -15.23
CA ARG A 287 23.72 34.05 -14.62
C ARG A 287 24.27 35.33 -13.97
N ASP A 288 24.20 36.46 -14.69
CA ASP A 288 24.69 37.76 -14.20
C ASP A 288 23.88 38.25 -12.98
N GLN A 289 22.60 37.86 -12.88
CA GLN A 289 21.71 38.21 -11.76
C GLN A 289 21.58 37.12 -10.71
N GLU A 290 22.38 36.05 -10.80
CA GLU A 290 22.33 34.88 -9.92
C GLU A 290 20.90 34.31 -9.80
N ALA A 291 20.14 34.34 -10.88
CA ALA A 291 18.77 33.84 -10.90
C ALA A 291 18.73 32.34 -11.19
N GLY A 292 17.94 31.62 -10.39
CA GLY A 292 17.75 30.19 -10.54
C GLY A 292 16.58 29.80 -11.45
N ALA A 293 15.84 30.79 -11.98
CA ALA A 293 14.71 30.57 -12.88
C ALA A 293 14.55 31.74 -13.87
N ILE A 294 14.06 31.45 -15.07
CA ILE A 294 13.73 32.42 -16.11
C ILE A 294 12.23 32.33 -16.37
N VAL A 295 11.53 33.44 -16.29
CA VAL A 295 10.09 33.54 -16.60
C VAL A 295 9.94 34.38 -17.86
N VAL A 296 9.29 33.84 -18.88
CA VAL A 296 8.93 34.61 -20.08
C VAL A 296 7.63 35.34 -19.76
N ARG A 297 7.66 36.67 -19.83
CA ARG A 297 6.52 37.51 -19.53
C ARG A 297 6.05 38.25 -20.79
N ASN A 298 4.82 38.04 -21.18
CA ASN A 298 4.18 38.73 -22.27
C ASN A 298 3.89 40.19 -21.90
N SER A 299 3.65 41.05 -22.91
CA SER A 299 3.33 42.48 -22.73
C SER A 299 2.03 42.75 -21.95
N ASP A 300 1.14 41.73 -21.88
CA ASP A 300 -0.11 41.74 -21.12
C ASP A 300 0.05 41.29 -19.65
N GLY A 301 1.27 40.93 -19.26
CA GLY A 301 1.60 40.53 -17.87
C GLY A 301 1.37 39.05 -17.54
N THR A 302 0.93 38.25 -18.53
CA THR A 302 0.76 36.79 -18.40
C THR A 302 2.04 36.03 -18.69
#